data_255b50326c78d06c5a5eac3643095c9c
#
_entry.id   255b50326c78d06c5a5eac3643095c9c
#
_cell.length_a   1.000
_cell.length_b   1.000
_cell.length_c   1.000
_cell.angle_alpha   90.00
_cell.angle_beta   90.00
_cell.angle_gamma   90.00
#
_symmetry.space_group_name_H-M   'P 1'
#
loop_
_entity.id
_entity.type
_entity.pdbx_description
1 polymer ?
#
loop_
_entity_poly.entity_id
_entity_poly.type
_entity_poly.pdbx_seq_one_letter_code
_entity_poly.pdbx_strand_id
1 'polypeptide(L)'
;MVRPERRTSGDLVAAAVIAVVIVVVGVLIWWTSDARATVSQAASDSATNPPSAVMVPAALAQAWTAASPATWAPVLVSGTVITGDGRRMSGRDPATGEERWSYSRDVDLCAVTWIYRYAVAVYPDSRGCGQASAIVAATGLRGPARTSYADPTVRVTSEGSAVLSAGPTRLELWRSDLVRVLSYGEIDARVKPSARGRGEGCTLVSAAAASSAVSVLEACAGQTDLQLTLLRPGKEEDDPETQHIPQPGVAADSGARVLAVTDSDSGPNTAIYLPTPQPRVEVVDQTGSTISTTLLPGKPSADSAALPVSRPTGLICWWTGDAVMVFDSGTLAYRYTIAASGAAVPLGPAARMADHLLIPVTDGVGVFDQATGAAERVIPVSRPPGVSTVFPAVSG
;
A
#
# COMPACT_ATOMS: atom_id res chain seq x y z
N MET A 1 7.92 -48.26 48.70
CA MET A 1 9.20 -47.56 48.58
C MET A 1 9.69 -47.70 47.15
N VAL A 2 9.72 -46.61 46.41
CA VAL A 2 10.28 -46.56 45.04
C VAL A 2 11.79 -46.60 45.21
N ARG A 3 12.49 -47.55 44.58
CA ARG A 3 13.95 -47.62 44.60
C ARG A 3 14.53 -46.39 43.88
N PRO A 4 15.47 -45.67 44.47
CA PRO A 4 16.14 -44.56 43.79
C PRO A 4 16.86 -45.09 42.57
N GLU A 5 16.61 -44.49 41.41
CA GLU A 5 17.34 -44.80 40.16
C GLU A 5 18.84 -44.60 40.40
N ARG A 6 19.62 -45.66 40.14
CA ARG A 6 21.08 -45.59 40.17
C ARG A 6 21.54 -44.93 38.85
N ARG A 7 21.97 -43.68 38.90
CA ARG A 7 22.64 -43.03 37.78
C ARG A 7 23.96 -43.76 37.49
N THR A 8 24.05 -44.29 36.28
CA THR A 8 25.32 -44.87 35.80
C THR A 8 26.20 -43.80 35.14
N SER A 9 27.49 -44.05 35.02
CA SER A 9 28.39 -43.18 34.25
C SER A 9 27.97 -43.06 32.79
N GLY A 10 27.33 -44.10 32.24
CA GLY A 10 26.72 -44.06 30.91
C GLY A 10 25.56 -43.08 30.77
N ASP A 11 24.72 -42.95 31.80
CA ASP A 11 23.62 -41.98 31.79
C ASP A 11 24.15 -40.53 31.84
N LEU A 12 25.23 -40.30 32.60
CA LEU A 12 25.88 -39.01 32.67
C LEU A 12 26.53 -38.61 31.33
N VAL A 13 27.19 -39.57 30.66
CA VAL A 13 27.75 -39.35 29.31
C VAL A 13 26.64 -39.11 28.31
N ALA A 14 25.58 -39.87 28.33
CA ALA A 14 24.44 -39.65 27.44
C ALA A 14 23.79 -38.27 27.66
N ALA A 15 23.57 -37.87 28.92
CA ALA A 15 23.07 -36.55 29.23
C ALA A 15 24.01 -35.42 28.78
N ALA A 16 25.30 -35.59 28.95
CA ALA A 16 26.28 -34.62 28.48
C ALA A 16 26.31 -34.48 26.94
N VAL A 17 26.22 -35.61 26.20
CA VAL A 17 26.16 -35.62 24.75
C VAL A 17 24.88 -34.92 24.27
N ILE A 18 23.74 -35.24 24.89
CA ILE A 18 22.45 -34.60 24.54
C ILE A 18 22.55 -33.08 24.79
N ALA A 19 23.10 -32.65 25.92
CA ALA A 19 23.27 -31.25 26.24
C ALA A 19 24.15 -30.51 25.19
N VAL A 20 25.28 -31.14 24.81
CA VAL A 20 26.18 -30.59 23.78
C VAL A 20 25.45 -30.49 22.44
N VAL A 21 24.73 -31.52 22.03
CA VAL A 21 23.94 -31.51 20.77
C VAL A 21 22.90 -30.40 20.78
N ILE A 22 22.16 -30.24 21.88
CA ILE A 22 21.17 -29.16 22.02
C ILE A 22 21.83 -27.78 21.89
N VAL A 23 22.98 -27.59 22.57
CA VAL A 23 23.73 -26.30 22.49
C VAL A 23 24.23 -26.06 21.07
N VAL A 24 24.82 -27.06 20.42
CA VAL A 24 25.30 -26.92 19.04
C VAL A 24 24.16 -26.61 18.07
N VAL A 25 23.06 -27.36 18.17
CA VAL A 25 21.87 -27.11 17.34
C VAL A 25 21.29 -25.72 17.63
N GLY A 26 21.21 -25.33 18.90
CA GLY A 26 20.74 -24.00 19.29
C GLY A 26 21.62 -22.88 18.75
N VAL A 27 22.94 -23.04 18.80
CA VAL A 27 23.90 -22.08 18.21
C VAL A 27 23.77 -22.03 16.69
N LEU A 28 23.64 -23.17 16.02
CA LEU A 28 23.46 -23.21 14.56
C LEU A 28 22.14 -22.53 14.14
N ILE A 29 21.03 -22.82 14.81
CA ILE A 29 19.73 -22.17 14.56
C ILE A 29 19.84 -20.67 14.79
N TRP A 30 20.47 -20.26 15.91
CA TRP A 30 20.66 -18.83 16.19
C TRP A 30 21.55 -18.16 15.14
N TRP A 31 22.64 -18.85 14.71
CA TRP A 31 23.59 -18.32 13.72
C TRP A 31 22.98 -18.12 12.33
N THR A 32 22.04 -18.99 11.96
CA THR A 32 21.33 -18.94 10.67
C THR A 32 19.98 -18.24 10.74
N SER A 33 19.59 -17.70 11.92
CA SER A 33 18.27 -17.10 12.11
C SER A 33 18.20 -15.68 11.54
N ASP A 34 17.05 -15.34 10.95
CA ASP A 34 16.71 -13.99 10.51
C ASP A 34 16.83 -12.95 11.64
N ALA A 35 16.65 -13.38 12.89
CA ALA A 35 16.76 -12.51 14.06
C ALA A 35 18.18 -11.94 14.21
N ARG A 36 19.22 -12.71 13.90
CA ARG A 36 20.62 -12.25 13.93
C ARG A 36 20.92 -11.29 12.79
N ALA A 37 20.33 -11.53 11.63
CA ALA A 37 20.52 -10.71 10.43
C ALA A 37 19.69 -9.41 10.47
N THR A 38 18.79 -9.26 11.45
CA THR A 38 17.96 -8.07 11.63
C THR A 38 18.68 -7.03 12.47
N VAL A 39 18.83 -5.82 11.92
CA VAL A 39 19.37 -4.66 12.63
C VAL A 39 18.24 -3.64 12.84
N SER A 40 18.00 -3.26 14.08
CA SER A 40 17.00 -2.26 14.45
C SER A 40 17.64 -1.22 15.37
N GLN A 41 17.64 0.03 14.91
CA GLN A 41 18.16 1.17 15.64
C GLN A 41 16.99 2.13 15.90
N ALA A 42 16.57 2.22 17.16
CA ALA A 42 15.53 3.15 17.57
C ALA A 42 16.05 4.59 17.64
N ALA A 43 15.17 5.56 17.53
CA ALA A 43 15.49 6.96 17.77
C ALA A 43 15.75 7.21 19.25
N SER A 44 16.58 8.22 19.55
CA SER A 44 16.85 8.66 20.92
C SER A 44 15.62 9.30 21.59
N ASP A 45 14.76 9.90 20.78
CA ASP A 45 13.57 10.64 21.18
C ASP A 45 12.41 10.37 20.22
N SER A 46 11.19 10.59 20.65
CA SER A 46 10.00 10.43 19.81
C SER A 46 9.80 11.62 18.88
N ALA A 47 9.53 11.35 17.61
CA ALA A 47 9.05 12.39 16.71
C ALA A 47 7.68 12.90 17.15
N THR A 48 7.45 14.17 16.94
CA THR A 48 6.14 14.81 17.16
C THR A 48 5.51 15.20 15.84
N ASN A 49 4.20 15.03 15.72
CA ASN A 49 3.51 15.58 14.56
C ASN A 49 3.64 17.10 14.59
N PRO A 50 4.03 17.75 13.50
CA PRO A 50 3.93 19.19 13.40
C PRO A 50 2.45 19.62 13.49
N PRO A 51 2.16 20.84 13.95
CA PRO A 51 0.80 21.36 13.93
C PRO A 51 0.27 21.42 12.49
N SER A 52 -1.04 21.24 12.34
CA SER A 52 -1.67 21.35 11.02
C SER A 52 -1.43 22.73 10.43
N ALA A 53 -1.02 22.78 9.17
CA ALA A 53 -0.81 24.04 8.47
C ALA A 53 -2.13 24.80 8.32
N VAL A 54 -2.10 26.10 8.65
CA VAL A 54 -3.26 27.00 8.54
C VAL A 54 -3.27 27.79 7.23
N MET A 55 -2.16 27.79 6.48
CA MET A 55 -2.03 28.46 5.19
C MET A 55 -1.02 27.76 4.29
N VAL A 56 -1.16 27.93 2.99
CA VAL A 56 -0.20 27.47 2.00
C VAL A 56 0.95 28.48 1.92
N PRO A 57 2.23 28.05 1.99
CA PRO A 57 3.39 28.95 1.94
C PRO A 57 3.47 29.69 0.59
N ALA A 58 4.06 30.89 0.61
CA ALA A 58 4.24 31.70 -0.59
C ALA A 58 5.37 31.14 -1.49
N ALA A 59 6.34 30.44 -0.94
CA ALA A 59 7.49 29.87 -1.62
C ALA A 59 7.86 28.51 -1.03
N LEU A 60 8.46 27.66 -1.85
CA LEU A 60 9.03 26.37 -1.47
C LEU A 60 10.51 26.34 -1.83
N ALA A 61 11.31 25.70 -1.00
CA ALA A 61 12.72 25.44 -1.24
C ALA A 61 13.02 23.97 -1.02
N GLN A 62 13.94 23.43 -1.81
CA GLN A 62 14.44 22.09 -1.59
C GLN A 62 15.29 22.05 -0.33
N ALA A 63 14.90 21.25 0.66
CA ALA A 63 15.66 21.07 1.89
C ALA A 63 16.65 19.89 1.77
N TRP A 64 16.18 18.74 1.29
CA TRP A 64 17.00 17.54 1.17
C TRP A 64 16.39 16.57 0.14
N THR A 65 17.14 15.49 -0.16
CA THR A 65 16.69 14.36 -0.99
C THR A 65 17.18 13.05 -0.40
N ALA A 66 16.42 11.97 -0.63
CA ALA A 66 16.82 10.61 -0.30
C ALA A 66 16.23 9.63 -1.33
N ALA A 67 16.97 8.55 -1.62
CA ALA A 67 16.47 7.44 -2.41
C ALA A 67 15.40 6.66 -1.62
N SER A 68 14.35 6.22 -2.32
CA SER A 68 13.28 5.40 -1.74
C SER A 68 12.57 4.53 -2.78
N PRO A 69 13.29 3.65 -3.50
CA PRO A 69 12.71 2.85 -4.58
C PRO A 69 11.69 1.83 -4.07
N ALA A 70 11.74 1.45 -2.79
CA ALA A 70 10.79 0.52 -2.19
C ALA A 70 9.46 1.16 -1.77
N THR A 71 9.29 2.49 -1.89
CA THR A 71 8.02 3.18 -1.65
C THR A 71 7.32 3.47 -2.96
N TRP A 72 6.04 3.10 -3.06
CA TRP A 72 5.21 3.44 -4.22
C TRP A 72 4.73 4.90 -4.22
N ALA A 73 4.52 5.44 -3.05
CA ALA A 73 4.10 6.82 -2.80
C ALA A 73 4.83 7.36 -1.56
N PRO A 74 4.88 8.68 -1.34
CA PRO A 74 5.45 9.24 -0.13
C PRO A 74 4.81 8.64 1.12
N VAL A 75 5.64 8.23 2.06
CA VAL A 75 5.20 7.72 3.36
C VAL A 75 5.58 8.73 4.43
N LEU A 76 4.55 9.39 4.94
CA LEU A 76 4.67 10.40 6.00
C LEU A 76 3.71 10.03 7.12
N VAL A 77 4.23 9.66 8.27
CA VAL A 77 3.44 9.18 9.40
C VAL A 77 4.07 9.56 10.73
N SER A 78 3.24 10.04 11.66
CA SER A 78 3.66 10.44 13.02
C SER A 78 4.87 11.37 13.02
N GLY A 79 4.88 12.39 12.16
CA GLY A 79 5.96 13.39 12.08
C GLY A 79 7.28 12.85 11.51
N THR A 80 7.26 11.73 10.78
CA THR A 80 8.45 11.08 10.23
C THR A 80 8.25 10.76 8.75
N VAL A 81 9.22 11.11 7.92
CA VAL A 81 9.29 10.65 6.51
C VAL A 81 9.97 9.29 6.48
N ILE A 82 9.31 8.33 5.86
CA ILE A 82 9.82 6.96 5.76
C ILE A 82 10.39 6.75 4.37
N THR A 83 11.61 6.24 4.30
CA THR A 83 12.28 5.85 3.06
C THR A 83 12.66 4.38 3.09
N GLY A 84 12.64 3.72 1.93
CA GLY A 84 13.07 2.34 1.76
C GLY A 84 14.01 2.20 0.58
N ASP A 85 15.27 1.78 0.86
CA ASP A 85 16.30 1.60 -0.15
C ASP A 85 17.11 0.32 0.13
N GLY A 86 17.24 -0.54 -0.88
CA GLY A 86 17.88 -1.84 -0.78
C GLY A 86 17.29 -2.66 0.37
N ARG A 87 18.07 -2.87 1.42
CA ARG A 87 17.70 -3.69 2.58
C ARG A 87 17.15 -2.90 3.76
N ARG A 88 17.13 -1.56 3.66
CA ARG A 88 16.95 -0.65 4.80
C ARG A 88 15.72 0.21 4.65
N MET A 89 14.88 0.21 5.67
CA MET A 89 13.84 1.21 5.90
C MET A 89 14.34 2.20 6.94
N SER A 90 14.21 3.50 6.67
CA SER A 90 14.67 4.58 7.55
C SER A 90 13.56 5.56 7.84
N GLY A 91 13.45 6.00 9.09
CA GLY A 91 12.63 7.14 9.48
C GLY A 91 13.51 8.40 9.58
N ARG A 92 13.10 9.43 8.86
CA ARG A 92 13.84 10.68 8.70
C ARG A 92 13.08 11.87 9.25
N ASP A 93 13.83 12.84 9.75
CA ASP A 93 13.27 14.14 10.10
C ASP A 93 12.76 14.86 8.84
N PRO A 94 11.50 15.35 8.83
CA PRO A 94 10.94 16.00 7.65
C PRO A 94 11.65 17.28 7.23
N ALA A 95 12.24 18.02 8.17
CA ALA A 95 12.88 19.31 7.88
C ALA A 95 14.33 19.14 7.42
N THR A 96 15.09 18.21 8.02
CA THR A 96 16.52 18.07 7.78
C THR A 96 16.91 16.88 6.92
N GLY A 97 16.03 15.86 6.82
CA GLY A 97 16.32 14.58 6.16
C GLY A 97 17.23 13.66 6.97
N GLU A 98 17.66 14.07 8.18
CA GLU A 98 18.49 13.24 9.05
C GLU A 98 17.78 11.95 9.44
N GLU A 99 18.53 10.84 9.43
CA GLU A 99 18.02 9.56 9.86
C GLU A 99 17.88 9.52 11.39
N ARG A 100 16.65 9.33 11.87
CA ARG A 100 16.34 9.22 13.30
C ARG A 100 16.39 7.78 13.79
N TRP A 101 15.95 6.86 12.94
CA TRP A 101 15.94 5.43 13.22
C TRP A 101 16.03 4.62 11.92
N SER A 102 16.38 3.35 12.07
CA SER A 102 16.40 2.43 10.93
C SER A 102 16.09 0.99 11.31
N TYR A 103 15.60 0.28 10.31
CA TYR A 103 15.32 -1.15 10.37
C TYR A 103 15.79 -1.81 9.08
N SER A 104 16.59 -2.87 9.19
CA SER A 104 17.11 -3.60 8.03
C SER A 104 17.21 -5.09 8.28
N ARG A 105 17.14 -5.86 7.20
CA ARG A 105 17.42 -7.30 7.16
C ARG A 105 18.53 -7.56 6.14
N ASP A 106 18.97 -8.80 6.01
CA ASP A 106 20.00 -9.21 5.04
C ASP A 106 19.46 -9.48 3.63
N VAL A 107 18.20 -9.23 3.40
CA VAL A 107 17.48 -9.34 2.11
C VAL A 107 16.89 -8.00 1.70
N ASP A 108 16.74 -7.78 0.40
CA ASP A 108 16.21 -6.52 -0.12
C ASP A 108 14.71 -6.38 0.16
N LEU A 109 14.27 -5.14 0.35
CA LEU A 109 12.87 -4.79 0.53
C LEU A 109 12.04 -5.11 -0.72
N CYS A 110 10.90 -5.74 -0.53
CA CYS A 110 9.86 -5.81 -1.57
C CYS A 110 9.07 -4.49 -1.64
N ALA A 111 8.72 -3.93 -0.50
CA ALA A 111 7.96 -2.70 -0.40
C ALA A 111 8.07 -2.05 0.98
N VAL A 112 7.81 -0.74 1.02
CA VAL A 112 7.59 0.03 2.24
C VAL A 112 6.27 0.78 2.12
N THR A 113 5.44 0.70 3.17
CA THR A 113 4.17 1.41 3.28
C THR A 113 3.94 1.84 4.74
N TRP A 114 2.72 2.20 5.08
CA TRP A 114 2.36 2.60 6.44
C TRP A 114 0.95 2.14 6.81
N ILE A 115 0.67 2.09 8.08
CA ILE A 115 -0.67 1.89 8.61
C ILE A 115 -0.77 2.52 10.00
N TYR A 116 -1.77 3.36 10.20
CA TYR A 116 -2.00 4.05 11.47
C TYR A 116 -0.74 4.81 11.92
N ARG A 117 -0.01 4.35 12.96
CA ARG A 117 1.24 4.94 13.47
C ARG A 117 2.49 4.17 13.07
N TYR A 118 2.36 3.16 12.23
CA TYR A 118 3.46 2.27 11.87
C TYR A 118 3.93 2.52 10.45
N ALA A 119 5.24 2.53 10.26
CA ALA A 119 5.88 2.21 9.00
C ALA A 119 5.94 0.68 8.86
N VAL A 120 5.66 0.15 7.68
CA VAL A 120 5.64 -1.29 7.41
C VAL A 120 6.66 -1.62 6.34
N ALA A 121 7.65 -2.43 6.70
CA ALA A 121 8.61 -3.01 5.77
C ALA A 121 8.16 -4.42 5.36
N VAL A 122 8.17 -4.70 4.07
CA VAL A 122 7.86 -6.02 3.51
C VAL A 122 9.12 -6.58 2.87
N TYR A 123 9.49 -7.79 3.29
CA TYR A 123 10.67 -8.53 2.81
C TYR A 123 10.26 -9.86 2.19
N PRO A 124 11.08 -10.42 1.28
CA PRO A 124 10.85 -11.74 0.73
C PRO A 124 11.30 -12.84 1.69
N ASP A 125 10.72 -14.01 1.52
CA ASP A 125 11.22 -15.30 1.98
C ASP A 125 11.10 -16.33 0.84
N SER A 126 11.26 -17.62 1.16
CA SER A 126 11.11 -18.70 0.17
C SER A 126 9.69 -18.83 -0.42
N ARG A 127 8.71 -18.12 0.16
CA ARG A 127 7.29 -18.14 -0.24
C ARG A 127 6.83 -16.82 -0.85
N GLY A 128 7.76 -15.93 -1.20
CA GLY A 128 7.49 -14.62 -1.81
C GLY A 128 7.58 -13.45 -0.84
N CYS A 129 7.04 -12.31 -1.22
CA CYS A 129 7.09 -11.03 -0.49
C CYS A 129 6.05 -10.97 0.66
N GLY A 130 6.17 -11.88 1.63
CA GLY A 130 5.19 -12.07 2.69
C GLY A 130 5.67 -11.79 4.12
N GLN A 131 6.92 -11.34 4.31
CA GLN A 131 7.49 -11.03 5.63
C GLN A 131 7.28 -9.56 5.96
N ALA A 132 6.20 -9.22 6.64
CA ALA A 132 5.89 -7.84 7.04
C ALA A 132 6.32 -7.56 8.48
N SER A 133 6.97 -6.42 8.69
CA SER A 133 7.36 -5.90 10.01
C SER A 133 6.91 -4.46 10.17
N ALA A 134 6.12 -4.19 11.19
CA ALA A 134 5.71 -2.83 11.55
C ALA A 134 6.70 -2.22 12.53
N ILE A 135 7.03 -0.96 12.29
CA ILE A 135 7.91 -0.15 13.12
C ILE A 135 7.14 1.10 13.53
N VAL A 136 7.13 1.44 14.81
CA VAL A 136 6.50 2.68 15.29
C VAL A 136 7.23 3.86 14.65
N ALA A 137 6.56 4.59 13.77
CA ALA A 137 7.20 5.60 12.93
C ALA A 137 7.87 6.73 13.74
N ALA A 138 7.26 7.13 14.84
CA ALA A 138 7.80 8.19 15.69
C ALA A 138 9.09 7.79 16.43
N THR A 139 9.32 6.51 16.72
CA THR A 139 10.38 6.06 17.62
C THR A 139 11.34 5.01 17.05
N GLY A 140 10.97 4.35 15.95
CA GLY A 140 11.75 3.22 15.44
C GLY A 140 11.62 1.93 16.25
N LEU A 141 10.75 1.87 17.26
CA LEU A 141 10.52 0.66 18.03
C LEU A 141 9.73 -0.36 17.21
N ARG A 142 10.06 -1.64 17.40
CA ARG A 142 9.37 -2.73 16.70
C ARG A 142 7.94 -2.85 17.19
N GLY A 143 7.03 -3.00 16.23
CA GLY A 143 5.62 -3.29 16.43
C GLY A 143 5.27 -4.73 16.05
N PRO A 144 4.02 -4.99 15.63
CA PRO A 144 3.58 -6.28 15.15
C PRO A 144 4.35 -6.73 13.90
N ALA A 145 4.40 -8.03 13.70
CA ALA A 145 5.01 -8.64 12.52
C ALA A 145 4.12 -9.77 12.01
N ARG A 146 4.25 -10.06 10.72
CA ARG A 146 3.49 -11.10 10.04
C ARG A 146 4.36 -11.86 9.06
N THR A 147 4.07 -13.14 8.91
CA THR A 147 4.59 -14.00 7.83
C THR A 147 3.41 -14.56 7.06
N SER A 148 3.43 -14.39 5.74
CA SER A 148 2.40 -14.88 4.81
C SER A 148 3.04 -15.53 3.60
N TYR A 149 2.24 -16.34 2.89
CA TYR A 149 2.49 -16.65 1.48
C TYR A 149 2.11 -15.43 0.63
N ALA A 150 2.94 -15.11 -0.35
CA ALA A 150 2.68 -14.01 -1.28
C ALA A 150 3.40 -14.25 -2.61
N ASP A 151 3.03 -13.50 -3.63
CA ASP A 151 3.77 -13.49 -4.88
C ASP A 151 5.21 -12.98 -4.69
N PRO A 152 6.15 -13.36 -5.56
CA PRO A 152 7.52 -12.84 -5.52
C PRO A 152 7.61 -11.32 -5.69
N THR A 153 6.60 -10.73 -6.33
CA THR A 153 6.46 -9.28 -6.50
C THR A 153 5.07 -8.86 -6.05
N VAL A 154 5.01 -7.92 -5.13
CA VAL A 154 3.75 -7.39 -4.60
C VAL A 154 3.73 -5.87 -4.68
N ARG A 155 2.54 -5.33 -4.91
CA ARG A 155 2.24 -3.92 -4.66
C ARG A 155 1.57 -3.80 -3.30
N VAL A 156 2.17 -3.02 -2.42
CA VAL A 156 1.63 -2.80 -1.08
C VAL A 156 1.11 -1.38 -0.96
N THR A 157 -0.17 -1.24 -0.69
CA THR A 157 -0.83 0.07 -0.57
C THR A 157 -1.55 0.17 0.77
N SER A 158 -1.75 1.40 1.24
CA SER A 158 -2.49 1.68 2.47
C SER A 158 -3.43 2.86 2.25
N GLU A 159 -4.60 2.76 2.85
CA GLU A 159 -5.53 3.89 2.98
C GLU A 159 -5.50 4.50 4.40
N GLY A 160 -4.62 3.99 5.28
CA GLY A 160 -4.41 4.47 6.65
C GLY A 160 -4.91 3.52 7.73
N SER A 161 -6.03 2.82 7.54
CA SER A 161 -6.61 1.86 8.49
C SER A 161 -6.34 0.41 8.14
N ALA A 162 -6.07 0.12 6.86
CA ALA A 162 -5.71 -1.20 6.35
C ALA A 162 -4.53 -1.13 5.38
N VAL A 163 -3.84 -2.25 5.21
CA VAL A 163 -2.81 -2.48 4.20
C VAL A 163 -3.28 -3.56 3.25
N LEU A 164 -3.29 -3.26 1.96
CA LEU A 164 -3.48 -4.23 0.90
C LEU A 164 -2.13 -4.63 0.32
N SER A 165 -1.79 -5.91 0.40
CA SER A 165 -0.68 -6.53 -0.32
C SER A 165 -1.26 -7.33 -1.47
N ALA A 166 -0.97 -6.94 -2.70
CA ALA A 166 -1.50 -7.57 -3.91
C ALA A 166 -0.39 -7.90 -4.91
N GLY A 167 -0.32 -9.15 -5.29
CA GLY A 167 0.47 -9.66 -6.39
C GLY A 167 -0.42 -10.13 -7.55
N PRO A 168 0.15 -10.72 -8.60
CA PRO A 168 -0.62 -11.18 -9.76
C PRO A 168 -1.51 -12.39 -9.47
N THR A 169 -1.22 -13.22 -8.46
CA THR A 169 -2.00 -14.43 -8.18
C THR A 169 -2.70 -14.41 -6.84
N ARG A 170 -2.29 -13.51 -5.94
CA ARG A 170 -2.80 -13.47 -4.57
C ARG A 170 -2.83 -12.06 -4.01
N LEU A 171 -3.82 -11.79 -3.14
CA LEU A 171 -3.86 -10.59 -2.32
C LEU A 171 -4.23 -10.92 -0.87
N GLU A 172 -3.81 -10.04 0.05
CA GLU A 172 -4.21 -10.05 1.45
C GLU A 172 -4.50 -8.63 1.92
N LEU A 173 -5.52 -8.49 2.76
CA LEU A 173 -5.83 -7.26 3.50
C LEU A 173 -5.43 -7.46 4.96
N TRP A 174 -4.66 -6.52 5.51
CA TRP A 174 -4.20 -6.53 6.90
C TRP A 174 -4.71 -5.31 7.66
N ARG A 175 -5.13 -5.49 8.89
CA ARG A 175 -5.46 -4.38 9.79
C ARG A 175 -4.21 -3.84 10.52
N SER A 176 -4.37 -2.85 11.38
CA SER A 176 -3.25 -2.09 12.00
C SER A 176 -2.29 -2.93 12.87
N ASP A 177 -2.69 -4.09 13.32
CA ASP A 177 -1.85 -5.06 14.04
C ASP A 177 -1.23 -6.14 13.10
N LEU A 178 -1.32 -5.93 11.79
CA LEU A 178 -0.93 -6.84 10.72
C LEU A 178 -1.66 -8.19 10.73
N VAL A 179 -2.76 -8.33 11.48
CA VAL A 179 -3.61 -9.51 11.38
C VAL A 179 -4.38 -9.46 10.06
N ARG A 180 -4.44 -10.59 9.37
CA ARG A 180 -5.16 -10.75 8.12
C ARG A 180 -6.68 -10.60 8.34
N VAL A 181 -7.30 -9.76 7.55
CA VAL A 181 -8.75 -9.56 7.50
C VAL A 181 -9.38 -10.49 6.49
N LEU A 182 -8.76 -10.58 5.31
CA LEU A 182 -9.14 -11.49 4.24
C LEU A 182 -7.95 -11.82 3.34
N SER A 183 -8.03 -12.94 2.63
CA SER A 183 -7.15 -13.29 1.52
C SER A 183 -7.95 -13.81 0.33
N TYR A 184 -7.39 -13.64 -0.86
CA TYR A 184 -7.99 -14.04 -2.12
C TYR A 184 -6.92 -14.45 -3.13
N GLY A 185 -7.23 -15.40 -4.01
CA GLY A 185 -6.31 -15.94 -5.00
C GLY A 185 -5.70 -17.27 -4.57
N GLU A 186 -4.46 -17.53 -4.99
CA GLU A 186 -3.77 -18.78 -4.68
C GLU A 186 -3.52 -18.96 -3.17
N ILE A 187 -3.55 -20.20 -2.70
CA ILE A 187 -3.27 -20.58 -1.31
C ILE A 187 -1.96 -21.34 -1.20
N ASP A 188 -1.20 -21.08 -0.12
CA ASP A 188 0.10 -21.70 0.18
C ASP A 188 -0.03 -23.22 0.38
N ALA A 189 -0.97 -23.62 1.24
CA ALA A 189 -1.20 -25.01 1.57
C ALA A 189 -2.71 -25.29 1.70
N ARG A 190 -3.12 -26.39 1.10
CA ARG A 190 -4.51 -26.88 1.26
C ARG A 190 -4.64 -27.65 2.55
N VAL A 191 -5.29 -27.06 3.54
CA VAL A 191 -5.60 -27.73 4.81
C VAL A 191 -6.52 -28.92 4.58
N LYS A 192 -7.43 -28.80 3.59
CA LYS A 192 -8.30 -29.90 3.14
C LYS A 192 -8.03 -30.13 1.65
N PRO A 193 -7.95 -31.39 1.17
CA PRO A 193 -7.69 -31.70 -0.25
C PRO A 193 -8.70 -31.08 -1.22
N SER A 194 -9.94 -30.83 -0.77
CA SER A 194 -11.00 -30.20 -1.53
C SER A 194 -11.00 -28.66 -1.43
N ALA A 195 -10.22 -28.08 -0.53
CA ALA A 195 -10.15 -26.62 -0.40
C ALA A 195 -9.44 -26.02 -1.60
N ARG A 196 -10.08 -25.08 -2.26
CA ARG A 196 -9.51 -24.25 -3.32
C ARG A 196 -9.51 -22.81 -2.84
N GLY A 197 -8.45 -22.08 -3.15
CA GLY A 197 -8.42 -20.64 -2.94
C GLY A 197 -9.54 -19.96 -3.74
N ARG A 198 -10.21 -18.99 -3.17
CA ARG A 198 -11.14 -18.15 -3.93
C ARG A 198 -10.33 -17.37 -4.98
N GLY A 199 -10.77 -17.36 -6.25
CA GLY A 199 -10.04 -16.72 -7.35
C GLY A 199 -8.81 -17.49 -7.85
N GLU A 200 -8.61 -18.75 -7.43
CA GLU A 200 -7.54 -19.61 -7.98
C GLU A 200 -7.67 -19.75 -9.50
N GLY A 201 -6.57 -19.55 -10.23
CA GLY A 201 -6.54 -19.60 -11.70
C GLY A 201 -6.92 -18.28 -12.40
N CYS A 202 -7.10 -17.19 -11.65
CA CYS A 202 -7.24 -15.85 -12.19
C CYS A 202 -5.94 -15.05 -12.00
N THR A 203 -5.67 -14.12 -12.90
CA THR A 203 -4.61 -13.11 -12.75
C THR A 203 -5.23 -11.82 -12.24
N LEU A 204 -4.73 -11.32 -11.11
CA LEU A 204 -5.19 -10.08 -10.51
C LEU A 204 -4.55 -8.89 -11.22
N VAL A 205 -5.34 -8.12 -11.94
CA VAL A 205 -4.85 -7.01 -12.80
C VAL A 205 -4.72 -5.72 -12.01
N SER A 206 -5.70 -5.42 -11.16
CA SER A 206 -5.70 -4.20 -10.35
C SER A 206 -6.58 -4.41 -9.12
N ALA A 207 -6.12 -3.92 -7.97
CA ALA A 207 -6.87 -4.00 -6.73
C ALA A 207 -6.76 -2.70 -5.92
N ALA A 208 -7.80 -2.40 -5.15
CA ALA A 208 -7.81 -1.37 -4.13
C ALA A 208 -8.63 -1.84 -2.92
N ALA A 209 -8.39 -1.22 -1.77
CA ALA A 209 -9.04 -1.59 -0.53
C ALA A 209 -9.56 -0.38 0.24
N ALA A 210 -10.55 -0.64 1.08
CA ALA A 210 -10.94 0.14 2.24
C ALA A 210 -10.62 -0.65 3.52
N SER A 211 -11.09 -0.22 4.69
CA SER A 211 -10.76 -0.85 5.97
C SER A 211 -11.24 -2.30 6.07
N SER A 212 -12.36 -2.64 5.40
CA SER A 212 -13.01 -3.95 5.50
C SER A 212 -13.48 -4.52 4.14
N ALA A 213 -13.06 -3.92 3.03
CA ALA A 213 -13.44 -4.37 1.69
C ALA A 213 -12.28 -4.26 0.72
N VAL A 214 -12.22 -5.17 -0.23
CA VAL A 214 -11.28 -5.15 -1.35
C VAL A 214 -12.06 -5.31 -2.65
N SER A 215 -11.67 -4.56 -3.66
CA SER A 215 -12.16 -4.77 -5.01
C SER A 215 -10.99 -5.09 -5.92
N VAL A 216 -11.16 -6.06 -6.78
CA VAL A 216 -10.14 -6.54 -7.71
C VAL A 216 -10.71 -6.71 -9.11
N LEU A 217 -10.00 -6.19 -10.10
CA LEU A 217 -10.19 -6.58 -11.51
C LEU A 217 -9.28 -7.75 -11.79
N GLU A 218 -9.84 -8.81 -12.35
CA GLU A 218 -9.13 -10.05 -12.61
C GLU A 218 -9.46 -10.63 -13.98
N ALA A 219 -8.46 -11.32 -14.56
CA ALA A 219 -8.58 -12.09 -15.78
C ALA A 219 -8.54 -13.58 -15.44
N CYS A 220 -9.63 -14.30 -15.66
CA CYS A 220 -9.77 -15.69 -15.29
C CYS A 220 -9.65 -16.61 -16.51
N ALA A 221 -9.11 -17.82 -16.32
CA ALA A 221 -8.95 -18.81 -17.38
C ALA A 221 -10.29 -19.12 -18.07
N GLY A 222 -10.28 -19.09 -19.40
CA GLY A 222 -11.48 -19.32 -20.22
C GLY A 222 -12.40 -18.13 -20.38
N GLN A 223 -12.04 -16.95 -19.83
CA GLN A 223 -12.74 -15.69 -20.05
C GLN A 223 -11.91 -14.76 -20.93
N THR A 224 -12.55 -14.00 -21.82
CA THR A 224 -11.90 -12.99 -22.67
C THR A 224 -11.90 -11.62 -22.03
N ASP A 225 -12.88 -11.37 -21.20
CA ASP A 225 -13.14 -10.09 -20.57
C ASP A 225 -12.77 -10.13 -19.08
N LEU A 226 -12.43 -8.98 -18.54
CA LEU A 226 -12.17 -8.81 -17.12
C LEU A 226 -13.47 -9.03 -16.30
N GLN A 227 -13.25 -9.42 -15.06
CA GLN A 227 -14.27 -9.49 -14.02
C GLN A 227 -13.89 -8.56 -12.88
N LEU A 228 -14.83 -7.75 -12.41
CA LEU A 228 -14.70 -7.06 -11.15
C LEU A 228 -15.20 -7.98 -10.04
N THR A 229 -14.37 -8.24 -9.05
CA THR A 229 -14.74 -9.04 -7.89
C THR A 229 -14.69 -8.16 -6.64
N LEU A 230 -15.82 -8.06 -5.96
CA LEU A 230 -15.96 -7.36 -4.68
C LEU A 230 -15.79 -8.39 -3.57
N LEU A 231 -14.90 -8.10 -2.62
CA LEU A 231 -14.52 -8.98 -1.52
C LEU A 231 -14.85 -8.33 -0.19
N ARG A 232 -15.47 -9.09 0.70
CA ARG A 232 -15.74 -8.70 2.10
C ARG A 232 -15.28 -9.81 3.04
N PRO A 233 -14.98 -9.51 4.30
CA PRO A 233 -14.66 -10.54 5.29
C PRO A 233 -15.78 -11.57 5.38
N GLY A 234 -15.41 -12.84 5.25
CA GLY A 234 -16.28 -13.98 5.43
C GLY A 234 -16.24 -14.52 6.86
N LYS A 235 -16.66 -15.76 7.03
CA LYS A 235 -16.57 -16.47 8.33
C LYS A 235 -15.12 -16.82 8.67
N GLU A 236 -14.31 -17.09 7.67
CA GLU A 236 -12.89 -17.37 7.78
C GLU A 236 -12.12 -16.38 6.86
N GLU A 237 -10.91 -16.06 7.22
CA GLU A 237 -10.10 -15.03 6.53
C GLU A 237 -9.66 -15.43 5.11
N ASP A 238 -9.67 -16.73 4.79
CA ASP A 238 -9.36 -17.32 3.48
C ASP A 238 -10.63 -17.73 2.69
N ASP A 239 -11.82 -17.43 3.22
CA ASP A 239 -13.10 -17.64 2.55
C ASP A 239 -13.94 -16.34 2.57
N PRO A 240 -13.47 -15.27 1.90
CA PRO A 240 -14.20 -14.00 1.84
C PRO A 240 -15.54 -14.17 1.10
N GLU A 241 -16.51 -13.35 1.46
CA GLU A 241 -17.70 -13.17 0.65
C GLU A 241 -17.32 -12.50 -0.66
N THR A 242 -17.75 -13.10 -1.77
CA THR A 242 -17.39 -12.64 -3.13
C THR A 242 -18.63 -12.29 -3.94
N GLN A 243 -18.57 -11.15 -4.65
CA GLN A 243 -19.55 -10.77 -5.67
C GLN A 243 -18.80 -10.54 -6.98
N HIS A 244 -19.13 -11.32 -8.01
CA HIS A 244 -18.49 -11.23 -9.33
C HIS A 244 -19.37 -10.44 -10.31
N ILE A 245 -18.75 -9.48 -11.01
CA ILE A 245 -19.41 -8.57 -11.93
C ILE A 245 -18.61 -8.59 -13.24
N PRO A 246 -19.09 -9.30 -14.27
CA PRO A 246 -18.44 -9.31 -15.58
C PRO A 246 -18.31 -7.89 -16.15
N GLN A 247 -17.20 -7.63 -16.86
CA GLN A 247 -16.93 -6.37 -17.54
C GLN A 247 -16.90 -6.59 -19.07
N PRO A 248 -18.04 -6.71 -19.74
CA PRO A 248 -18.10 -7.08 -21.15
C PRO A 248 -17.33 -6.12 -22.05
N GLY A 249 -16.49 -6.65 -22.94
CA GLY A 249 -15.67 -5.88 -23.87
C GLY A 249 -14.47 -5.17 -23.24
N VAL A 250 -14.10 -5.52 -21.99
CA VAL A 250 -12.94 -4.98 -21.28
C VAL A 250 -11.88 -6.08 -21.17
N ALA A 251 -10.90 -6.08 -22.06
CA ALA A 251 -9.82 -7.06 -22.06
C ALA A 251 -8.79 -6.81 -20.93
N ALA A 252 -8.00 -7.84 -20.59
CA ALA A 252 -7.00 -7.79 -19.51
C ALA A 252 -5.93 -6.71 -19.73
N ASP A 253 -5.54 -6.45 -20.97
CA ASP A 253 -4.55 -5.45 -21.38
C ASP A 253 -5.15 -4.07 -21.73
N SER A 254 -6.44 -3.88 -21.47
CA SER A 254 -7.18 -2.64 -21.81
C SER A 254 -6.71 -1.41 -21.03
N GLY A 255 -6.03 -1.62 -19.90
CA GLY A 255 -5.68 -0.55 -18.95
C GLY A 255 -6.80 -0.20 -17.96
N ALA A 256 -7.86 -1.02 -17.90
CA ALA A 256 -8.89 -0.90 -16.85
C ALA A 256 -8.28 -1.11 -15.47
N ARG A 257 -8.79 -0.39 -14.46
CA ARG A 257 -8.27 -0.51 -13.09
C ARG A 257 -9.29 -0.11 -12.02
N VAL A 258 -9.12 -0.67 -10.83
CA VAL A 258 -9.77 -0.17 -9.63
C VAL A 258 -9.04 1.09 -9.17
N LEU A 259 -9.77 2.18 -8.98
CA LEU A 259 -9.21 3.46 -8.52
C LEU A 259 -9.26 3.57 -7.00
N ALA A 260 -10.40 3.27 -6.42
CA ALA A 260 -10.61 3.38 -4.99
C ALA A 260 -11.75 2.48 -4.52
N VAL A 261 -11.66 2.07 -3.27
CA VAL A 261 -12.76 1.50 -2.49
C VAL A 261 -12.95 2.39 -1.28
N THR A 262 -14.18 2.60 -0.87
CA THR A 262 -14.51 3.37 0.33
C THR A 262 -15.57 2.65 1.14
N ASP A 263 -15.48 2.74 2.45
CA ASP A 263 -16.54 2.32 3.34
C ASP A 263 -17.60 3.42 3.41
N SER A 264 -18.87 3.05 3.34
CA SER A 264 -20.00 3.94 3.56
C SER A 264 -21.03 3.27 4.46
N ASP A 265 -21.97 4.04 5.02
CA ASP A 265 -23.03 3.51 5.89
C ASP A 265 -23.91 2.46 5.18
N SER A 266 -24.01 2.55 3.86
CA SER A 266 -24.76 1.60 2.99
C SER A 266 -23.90 0.42 2.50
N GLY A 267 -22.63 0.32 2.92
CA GLY A 267 -21.64 -0.65 2.47
C GLY A 267 -20.59 -0.05 1.56
N PRO A 268 -19.56 -0.84 1.18
CA PRO A 268 -18.45 -0.35 0.38
C PRO A 268 -18.88 0.02 -1.04
N ASN A 269 -18.35 1.15 -1.53
CA ASN A 269 -18.43 1.58 -2.91
C ASN A 269 -17.05 1.42 -3.59
N THR A 270 -17.06 1.12 -4.88
CA THR A 270 -15.87 0.92 -5.69
C THR A 270 -15.89 1.82 -6.92
N ALA A 271 -14.86 2.64 -7.09
CA ALA A 271 -14.63 3.38 -8.34
C ALA A 271 -13.69 2.58 -9.24
N ILE A 272 -14.12 2.35 -10.49
CA ILE A 272 -13.33 1.67 -11.52
C ILE A 272 -13.19 2.55 -12.76
N TYR A 273 -12.00 2.56 -13.35
CA TYR A 273 -11.77 3.12 -14.68
C TYR A 273 -11.95 2.03 -15.73
N LEU A 274 -12.78 2.30 -16.73
CA LEU A 274 -13.05 1.43 -17.87
C LEU A 274 -12.75 2.21 -19.16
N PRO A 275 -11.82 1.74 -20.02
CA PRO A 275 -11.41 2.44 -21.24
C PRO A 275 -12.34 2.21 -22.44
N THR A 276 -13.20 1.20 -22.38
CA THR A 276 -14.08 0.76 -23.46
C THR A 276 -15.54 0.65 -23.01
N PRO A 277 -16.55 0.83 -23.87
CA PRO A 277 -16.48 1.34 -25.24
C PRO A 277 -16.08 2.83 -25.32
N GLN A 278 -16.28 3.58 -24.22
CA GLN A 278 -15.83 4.96 -24.01
C GLN A 278 -15.11 5.06 -22.67
N PRO A 279 -14.00 5.83 -22.58
CA PRO A 279 -13.31 6.04 -21.33
C PRO A 279 -14.23 6.64 -20.27
N ARG A 280 -14.35 5.97 -19.14
CA ARG A 280 -15.25 6.39 -18.06
C ARG A 280 -14.77 5.89 -16.69
N VAL A 281 -15.22 6.55 -15.66
CA VAL A 281 -15.18 6.04 -14.29
C VAL A 281 -16.62 5.63 -13.92
N GLU A 282 -16.76 4.39 -13.51
CA GLU A 282 -18.00 3.87 -12.90
C GLU A 282 -17.80 3.70 -11.41
N VAL A 283 -18.82 4.04 -10.64
CA VAL A 283 -18.89 3.72 -9.22
C VAL A 283 -19.97 2.66 -9.03
N VAL A 284 -19.58 1.55 -8.43
CA VAL A 284 -20.49 0.44 -8.12
C VAL A 284 -20.63 0.29 -6.60
N ASP A 285 -21.82 -0.12 -6.17
CA ASP A 285 -22.10 -0.43 -4.76
C ASP A 285 -21.66 -1.86 -4.39
N GLN A 286 -21.90 -2.24 -3.15
CA GLN A 286 -21.59 -3.57 -2.63
C GLN A 286 -22.34 -4.73 -3.32
N THR A 287 -23.42 -4.45 -4.05
CA THR A 287 -24.20 -5.45 -4.80
C THR A 287 -23.71 -5.58 -6.24
N GLY A 288 -22.79 -4.70 -6.67
CA GLY A 288 -22.32 -4.61 -8.04
C GLY A 288 -23.19 -3.74 -8.95
N SER A 289 -24.18 -3.02 -8.37
CA SER A 289 -25.00 -2.10 -9.14
C SER A 289 -24.26 -0.79 -9.38
N THR A 290 -24.26 -0.29 -10.62
CA THR A 290 -23.65 1.00 -10.97
C THR A 290 -24.51 2.14 -10.40
N ILE A 291 -23.93 2.94 -9.51
CA ILE A 291 -24.59 4.10 -8.90
C ILE A 291 -24.24 5.43 -9.58
N SER A 292 -23.10 5.52 -10.26
CA SER A 292 -22.76 6.67 -11.08
C SER A 292 -21.80 6.32 -12.20
N THR A 293 -21.82 7.11 -13.28
CA THR A 293 -20.90 7.02 -14.40
C THR A 293 -20.43 8.40 -14.79
N THR A 294 -19.10 8.60 -14.85
CA THR A 294 -18.47 9.85 -15.29
C THR A 294 -17.66 9.57 -16.54
N LEU A 295 -18.04 10.17 -17.67
CA LEU A 295 -17.30 10.05 -18.92
C LEU A 295 -16.04 10.89 -18.89
N LEU A 296 -14.95 10.35 -19.42
CA LEU A 296 -13.73 11.08 -19.64
C LEU A 296 -13.72 11.64 -21.09
N PRO A 297 -13.13 12.82 -21.31
CA PRO A 297 -13.01 13.39 -22.67
C PRO A 297 -12.11 12.57 -23.60
N GLY A 298 -11.24 11.73 -23.03
CA GLY A 298 -10.31 10.85 -23.74
C GLY A 298 -9.70 9.80 -22.83
N LYS A 299 -8.90 8.91 -23.39
CA LYS A 299 -8.09 7.98 -22.59
C LYS A 299 -7.04 8.76 -21.82
N PRO A 300 -6.65 8.30 -20.61
CA PRO A 300 -5.50 8.82 -19.90
C PRO A 300 -4.27 8.90 -20.81
N SER A 301 -3.47 9.95 -20.65
CA SER A 301 -2.31 10.22 -21.52
C SER A 301 -1.12 9.29 -21.28
N ALA A 302 -1.14 8.51 -20.20
CA ALA A 302 -0.11 7.53 -19.85
C ALA A 302 -0.76 6.18 -19.51
N ASP A 303 0.07 5.14 -19.31
CA ASP A 303 -0.41 3.84 -18.85
C ASP A 303 -1.21 4.00 -17.55
N SER A 304 -2.50 3.68 -17.61
CA SER A 304 -3.41 3.83 -16.48
C SER A 304 -2.99 3.00 -15.26
N ALA A 305 -2.26 1.89 -15.45
CA ALA A 305 -1.74 1.07 -14.36
C ALA A 305 -0.70 1.81 -13.51
N ALA A 306 0.02 2.76 -14.11
CA ALA A 306 1.03 3.58 -13.44
C ALA A 306 0.47 4.90 -12.88
N LEU A 307 -0.77 5.28 -13.23
CA LEU A 307 -1.34 6.57 -12.83
C LEU A 307 -1.79 6.56 -11.36
N PRO A 308 -1.25 7.44 -10.52
CA PRO A 308 -1.49 7.42 -9.10
C PRO A 308 -2.85 7.96 -8.68
N VAL A 309 -3.33 7.40 -7.58
CA VAL A 309 -4.47 7.92 -6.81
C VAL A 309 -3.96 8.37 -5.45
N SER A 310 -4.31 9.56 -5.02
CA SER A 310 -4.08 10.05 -3.66
C SER A 310 -5.39 10.21 -2.89
N ARG A 311 -5.29 10.24 -1.56
CA ARG A 311 -6.43 10.34 -0.65
C ARG A 311 -6.25 11.53 0.31
N PRO A 312 -6.25 12.79 -0.18
CA PRO A 312 -6.33 13.91 0.72
C PRO A 312 -7.64 13.87 1.51
N THR A 313 -7.64 14.38 2.73
CA THR A 313 -8.79 14.29 3.63
C THR A 313 -10.09 14.73 2.96
N GLY A 314 -11.08 13.84 2.94
CA GLY A 314 -12.38 14.08 2.34
C GLY A 314 -12.45 13.90 0.82
N LEU A 315 -11.34 13.59 0.16
CA LEU A 315 -11.28 13.47 -1.30
C LEU A 315 -10.50 12.23 -1.76
N ILE A 316 -10.79 11.81 -2.99
CA ILE A 316 -9.98 10.90 -3.79
C ILE A 316 -9.56 11.67 -5.03
N CYS A 317 -8.26 11.72 -5.32
CA CYS A 317 -7.71 12.43 -6.47
C CYS A 317 -6.98 11.45 -7.38
N TRP A 318 -7.50 11.25 -8.58
CA TRP A 318 -6.86 10.42 -9.60
C TRP A 318 -6.20 11.28 -10.67
N TRP A 319 -4.90 11.15 -10.84
CA TRP A 319 -4.17 11.78 -11.93
C TRP A 319 -4.30 10.94 -13.21
N THR A 320 -4.69 11.58 -14.32
CA THR A 320 -4.92 10.94 -15.62
C THR A 320 -3.75 11.07 -16.59
N GLY A 321 -2.62 11.63 -16.11
CA GLY A 321 -1.42 11.94 -16.92
C GLY A 321 -1.30 13.41 -17.30
N ASP A 322 -2.42 14.13 -17.41
CA ASP A 322 -2.48 15.56 -17.77
C ASP A 322 -3.57 16.33 -16.99
N ALA A 323 -4.38 15.64 -16.23
CA ALA A 323 -5.43 16.23 -15.40
C ALA A 323 -5.56 15.47 -14.06
N VAL A 324 -6.27 16.05 -13.10
CA VAL A 324 -6.62 15.40 -11.83
C VAL A 324 -8.13 15.39 -11.69
N MET A 325 -8.71 14.20 -11.68
CA MET A 325 -10.14 13.99 -11.38
C MET A 325 -10.32 13.88 -9.87
N VAL A 326 -11.29 14.60 -9.34
CA VAL A 326 -11.57 14.68 -7.91
C VAL A 326 -12.93 14.09 -7.60
N PHE A 327 -12.94 13.20 -6.62
CA PHE A 327 -14.12 12.50 -6.14
C PHE A 327 -14.28 12.71 -4.64
N ASP A 328 -15.49 12.59 -4.14
CA ASP A 328 -15.79 12.53 -2.71
C ASP A 328 -15.25 11.23 -2.11
N SER A 329 -14.58 11.29 -0.96
CA SER A 329 -13.97 10.09 -0.36
C SER A 329 -14.97 9.12 0.26
N GLY A 330 -16.15 9.59 0.66
CA GLY A 330 -17.18 8.75 1.29
C GLY A 330 -18.09 8.06 0.28
N THR A 331 -18.46 8.77 -0.79
CA THR A 331 -19.43 8.30 -1.79
C THR A 331 -18.82 7.94 -3.13
N LEU A 332 -17.57 8.35 -3.39
CA LEU A 332 -16.89 8.30 -4.69
C LEU A 332 -17.60 9.09 -5.81
N ALA A 333 -18.55 9.97 -5.44
CA ALA A 333 -19.20 10.85 -6.38
C ALA A 333 -18.18 11.81 -7.02
N TYR A 334 -18.21 11.92 -8.34
CA TYR A 334 -17.40 12.89 -9.06
C TYR A 334 -17.74 14.32 -8.64
N ARG A 335 -16.71 15.15 -8.42
CA ARG A 335 -16.86 16.56 -8.07
C ARG A 335 -16.46 17.48 -9.21
N TYR A 336 -15.21 17.40 -9.65
CA TYR A 336 -14.66 18.22 -10.74
C TYR A 336 -13.35 17.63 -11.25
N THR A 337 -12.86 18.19 -12.36
CA THR A 337 -11.53 17.88 -12.92
C THR A 337 -10.68 19.14 -12.97
N ILE A 338 -9.46 19.05 -12.48
CA ILE A 338 -8.42 20.08 -12.64
C ILE A 338 -7.57 19.67 -13.85
N ALA A 339 -7.81 20.35 -14.97
CA ALA A 339 -7.09 20.12 -16.22
C ALA A 339 -5.87 21.04 -16.36
N ALA A 340 -5.03 20.72 -17.33
CA ALA A 340 -3.92 21.60 -17.72
C ALA A 340 -4.44 23.00 -18.08
N SER A 341 -3.74 24.04 -17.61
CA SER A 341 -4.04 25.43 -17.92
C SER A 341 -2.76 26.12 -18.42
N GLY A 342 -2.72 26.44 -19.72
CA GLY A 342 -1.52 26.96 -20.35
C GLY A 342 -0.33 25.99 -20.23
N ALA A 343 0.79 26.47 -19.71
CA ALA A 343 1.99 25.64 -19.46
C ALA A 343 1.92 24.81 -18.18
N ALA A 344 0.96 25.06 -17.29
CA ALA A 344 0.83 24.34 -16.04
C ALA A 344 0.06 23.01 -16.24
N VAL A 345 0.79 21.95 -16.56
CA VAL A 345 0.24 20.59 -16.71
C VAL A 345 0.44 19.81 -15.42
N PRO A 346 -0.61 19.17 -14.85
CA PRO A 346 -0.47 18.29 -13.70
C PRO A 346 0.51 17.14 -13.95
N LEU A 347 1.45 16.96 -13.02
CA LEU A 347 2.47 15.90 -13.04
C LEU A 347 2.21 14.81 -11.99
N GLY A 348 1.06 14.83 -11.35
CA GLY A 348 0.71 13.88 -10.31
C GLY A 348 -0.59 14.21 -9.61
N PRO A 349 -1.00 13.41 -8.62
CA PRO A 349 -2.21 13.62 -7.86
C PRO A 349 -2.07 14.80 -6.88
N ALA A 350 -3.12 15.09 -6.13
CA ALA A 350 -3.14 16.18 -5.17
C ALA A 350 -2.73 15.75 -3.75
N ALA A 351 -2.14 16.68 -2.99
CA ALA A 351 -2.15 16.67 -1.53
C ALA A 351 -3.01 17.83 -1.01
N ARG A 352 -3.41 17.77 0.26
CA ARG A 352 -4.17 18.85 0.91
C ARG A 352 -3.30 19.61 1.90
N MET A 353 -3.38 20.93 1.90
CA MET A 353 -2.83 21.80 2.93
C MET A 353 -3.83 22.91 3.23
N ALA A 354 -4.20 23.08 4.48
CA ALA A 354 -5.34 23.92 4.86
C ALA A 354 -6.59 23.56 4.04
N ASP A 355 -7.23 24.51 3.39
CA ASP A 355 -8.42 24.29 2.54
C ASP A 355 -8.09 24.26 1.03
N HIS A 356 -6.85 23.95 0.69
CA HIS A 356 -6.36 23.95 -0.69
C HIS A 356 -5.85 22.57 -1.12
N LEU A 357 -5.99 22.29 -2.42
CA LEU A 357 -5.30 21.19 -3.07
C LEU A 357 -3.98 21.69 -3.66
N LEU A 358 -2.91 20.98 -3.35
CA LEU A 358 -1.57 21.19 -3.89
C LEU A 358 -1.31 20.12 -4.95
N ILE A 359 -1.20 20.55 -6.22
CA ILE A 359 -0.95 19.63 -7.33
C ILE A 359 0.41 19.99 -7.94
N PRO A 360 1.33 19.02 -8.06
CA PRO A 360 2.55 19.22 -8.83
C PRO A 360 2.20 19.53 -10.27
N VAL A 361 2.72 20.64 -10.79
CA VAL A 361 2.57 21.05 -12.19
C VAL A 361 3.94 21.28 -12.81
N THR A 362 4.04 21.40 -14.13
CA THR A 362 5.31 21.58 -14.85
C THR A 362 6.18 22.69 -14.27
N ASP A 363 5.58 23.83 -13.92
CA ASP A 363 6.31 25.02 -13.47
C ASP A 363 6.44 25.12 -11.92
N GLY A 364 5.93 24.13 -11.19
CA GLY A 364 5.99 24.19 -9.73
C GLY A 364 4.90 23.36 -9.03
N VAL A 365 4.26 23.96 -8.04
CA VAL A 365 3.11 23.43 -7.33
C VAL A 365 1.93 24.37 -7.50
N GLY A 366 0.89 23.90 -8.19
CA GLY A 366 -0.37 24.62 -8.31
C GLY A 366 -1.16 24.57 -7.02
N VAL A 367 -1.73 25.69 -6.63
CA VAL A 367 -2.63 25.86 -5.47
C VAL A 367 -4.04 26.04 -6.01
N PHE A 368 -4.96 25.18 -5.57
CA PHE A 368 -6.34 25.17 -6.05
C PHE A 368 -7.29 25.19 -4.85
N ASP A 369 -8.39 25.88 -4.98
CA ASP A 369 -9.48 25.83 -4.02
C ASP A 369 -10.05 24.40 -3.93
N GLN A 370 -10.13 23.84 -2.73
CA GLN A 370 -10.55 22.46 -2.53
C GLN A 370 -12.03 22.20 -2.88
N ALA A 371 -12.88 23.20 -2.73
CA ALA A 371 -14.33 23.03 -2.93
C ALA A 371 -14.70 23.07 -4.42
N THR A 372 -14.01 23.91 -5.20
CA THR A 372 -14.37 24.22 -6.59
C THR A 372 -13.36 23.73 -7.62
N GLY A 373 -12.12 23.43 -7.21
CA GLY A 373 -11.01 23.15 -8.13
C GLY A 373 -10.48 24.37 -8.86
N ALA A 374 -10.89 25.58 -8.47
CA ALA A 374 -10.42 26.83 -9.12
C ALA A 374 -8.93 27.04 -8.84
N ALA A 375 -8.18 27.37 -9.88
CA ALA A 375 -6.77 27.70 -9.75
C ALA A 375 -6.60 29.07 -9.09
N GLU A 376 -5.72 29.17 -8.09
CA GLU A 376 -5.42 30.42 -7.40
C GLU A 376 -4.05 30.96 -7.77
N ARG A 377 -3.02 30.13 -7.70
CA ARG A 377 -1.63 30.49 -8.03
C ARG A 377 -0.76 29.26 -8.27
N VAL A 378 0.42 29.48 -8.80
CA VAL A 378 1.50 28.48 -8.86
C VAL A 378 2.65 28.95 -7.97
N ILE A 379 3.15 28.06 -7.11
CA ILE A 379 4.38 28.27 -6.36
C ILE A 379 5.52 27.71 -7.23
N PRO A 380 6.46 28.55 -7.72
CA PRO A 380 7.53 28.06 -8.57
C PRO A 380 8.43 27.06 -7.84
N VAL A 381 8.73 25.93 -8.48
CA VAL A 381 9.69 24.93 -7.97
C VAL A 381 10.46 24.36 -9.14
N SER A 382 11.78 24.54 -9.12
CA SER A 382 12.68 23.91 -10.08
C SER A 382 12.81 22.42 -9.79
N ARG A 383 12.71 21.60 -10.83
CA ARG A 383 12.88 20.13 -10.73
C ARG A 383 14.04 19.68 -11.62
N PRO A 384 14.70 18.54 -11.27
CA PRO A 384 15.66 17.92 -12.17
C PRO A 384 15.03 17.58 -13.54
N PRO A 385 15.79 17.62 -14.63
CA PRO A 385 15.31 17.20 -15.95
C PRO A 385 14.81 15.75 -15.93
N GLY A 386 13.74 15.46 -16.68
CA GLY A 386 13.19 14.11 -16.83
C GLY A 386 12.22 13.68 -15.74
N VAL A 387 11.91 14.53 -14.77
CA VAL A 387 10.83 14.24 -13.79
C VAL A 387 9.48 14.41 -14.49
N SER A 388 8.79 13.27 -14.69
CA SER A 388 7.49 13.21 -15.35
C SER A 388 6.34 12.94 -14.39
N THR A 389 6.63 12.45 -13.18
CA THR A 389 5.61 12.13 -12.16
C THR A 389 6.10 12.58 -10.79
N VAL A 390 5.22 13.23 -10.05
CA VAL A 390 5.49 13.72 -8.69
C VAL A 390 4.31 13.39 -7.79
N PHE A 391 4.59 12.71 -6.68
CA PHE A 391 3.61 12.47 -5.62
C PHE A 391 3.79 13.50 -4.51
N PRO A 392 2.83 14.38 -4.26
CA PRO A 392 2.91 15.31 -3.15
C PRO A 392 2.48 14.64 -1.84
N ALA A 393 3.12 15.04 -0.75
CA ALA A 393 2.68 14.79 0.61
C ALA A 393 2.90 16.05 1.45
N VAL A 394 2.09 16.25 2.47
CA VAL A 394 2.14 17.42 3.35
C VAL A 394 2.36 16.95 4.78
N SER A 395 3.32 17.58 5.46
CA SER A 395 3.60 17.43 6.88
C SER A 395 3.17 18.70 7.61
N GLY A 396 2.19 18.59 8.50
CA GLY A 396 1.66 19.69 9.26
C GLY A 396 0.35 20.23 8.77
#